data_687f586435cd9d31d9e627dc90d6ebfc
#
_entry.id   687f586435cd9d31d9e627dc90d6ebfc
#
_cell.length_a   1.000
_cell.length_b   1.000
_cell.length_c   1.000
_cell.angle_alpha   90.00
_cell.angle_beta   90.00
_cell.angle_gamma   90.00
#
_symmetry.space_group_name_H-M   'P 1'
#
loop_
_entity.id
_entity.type
_entity.pdbx_description
1 polymer ?
#
loop_
_entity_poly.entity_id
_entity_poly.type
_entity_poly.pdbx_seq_one_letter_code
_entity_poly.pdbx_strand_id
1 'polypeptide(L)'
;MNKSSRVLDVIVIGGGQAGLALGWHLQQHGLDFLILDEQTRPGGNWRNYYDSLQLFSPAEYSALPGMVFPGDPKSYPLRHDVVQYLEAYAAEFQLPFEGDTRVVEVVQNDKAFEVRAANGSTFTARAVVVASGAFSRPYTPDIPGLESFSGTRLHSSGYRTPEAFAGQRVVVVGAANSAVQIAYELASVAQVLLATREKIRFFPQRILGLDFHAWLKFTRLEHTRWLSDQSTPVLDTGKYRKALDTGRLQRKAMFQQVLPEGVVWPDGTTHQVDALIFATGFRPNLEFLAQLPVGDQQGRVLQRNGVADQVPGLYFVGLPRQRNFASATLRGVGADAGYLMPRLLRHMDRVGSTETPAQRSRNPATGLQGKRASHRRQPS
;
A
#
# COMPACT_ATOMS: atom_id res chain seq x y z
N MET A 1 -24.95 13.58 17.01
CA MET A 1 -25.07 12.58 18.08
C MET A 1 -23.68 12.05 18.40
N ASN A 2 -23.20 12.30 19.60
CA ASN A 2 -21.85 11.94 20.04
C ASN A 2 -21.76 10.40 20.21
N LYS A 3 -21.10 9.69 19.29
CA LYS A 3 -20.90 8.22 19.31
C LYS A 3 -19.82 7.79 20.33
N SER A 4 -19.44 8.67 21.25
CA SER A 4 -18.27 8.50 22.09
C SER A 4 -18.61 8.05 23.50
N SER A 5 -18.59 6.75 23.75
CA SER A 5 -18.29 6.21 25.09
C SER A 5 -17.64 4.80 25.06
N ARG A 6 -17.43 4.22 23.88
CA ARG A 6 -16.83 2.87 23.76
C ARG A 6 -15.34 3.00 23.47
N VAL A 7 -14.52 2.42 24.32
CA VAL A 7 -13.09 2.27 24.07
C VAL A 7 -12.89 0.96 23.30
N LEU A 8 -12.40 1.06 22.06
CA LEU A 8 -12.06 -0.09 21.25
C LEU A 8 -10.73 -0.71 21.71
N ASP A 9 -10.51 -1.97 21.39
CA ASP A 9 -9.19 -2.57 21.59
C ASP A 9 -8.22 -1.97 20.56
N VAL A 10 -8.62 -1.90 19.29
CA VAL A 10 -7.76 -1.45 18.19
C VAL A 10 -8.50 -0.54 17.21
N ILE A 11 -7.88 0.57 16.84
CA ILE A 11 -8.24 1.31 15.63
C ILE A 11 -7.20 1.02 14.56
N VAL A 12 -7.65 0.65 13.37
CA VAL A 12 -6.84 0.47 12.17
C VAL A 12 -7.05 1.67 11.25
N ILE A 13 -5.99 2.40 10.93
CA ILE A 13 -6.04 3.56 10.04
C ILE A 13 -5.62 3.14 8.65
N GLY A 14 -6.58 3.04 7.73
CA GLY A 14 -6.42 2.60 6.35
C GLY A 14 -7.08 1.26 6.08
N GLY A 15 -8.03 1.24 5.15
CA GLY A 15 -8.83 0.08 4.71
C GLY A 15 -8.35 -0.53 3.40
N GLY A 16 -7.08 -0.38 3.09
CA GLY A 16 -6.40 -1.08 2.00
C GLY A 16 -6.02 -2.52 2.38
N GLN A 17 -5.24 -3.17 1.51
CA GLN A 17 -4.80 -4.57 1.69
C GLN A 17 -4.20 -4.86 3.08
N ALA A 18 -3.44 -3.92 3.64
CA ALA A 18 -2.77 -4.11 4.92
C ALA A 18 -3.75 -4.04 6.11
N GLY A 19 -4.66 -3.06 6.09
CA GLY A 19 -5.67 -2.93 7.14
C GLY A 19 -6.69 -4.06 7.12
N LEU A 20 -7.12 -4.50 5.93
CA LEU A 20 -8.04 -5.63 5.79
C LEU A 20 -7.40 -6.94 6.25
N ALA A 21 -6.14 -7.22 5.86
CA ALA A 21 -5.42 -8.39 6.33
C ALA A 21 -5.24 -8.39 7.85
N LEU A 22 -4.95 -7.22 8.45
CA LEU A 22 -4.89 -7.08 9.89
C LEU A 22 -6.26 -7.27 10.53
N GLY A 23 -7.32 -6.70 9.97
CA GLY A 23 -8.70 -6.86 10.44
C GLY A 23 -9.10 -8.32 10.56
N TRP A 24 -8.74 -9.14 9.58
CA TRP A 24 -8.94 -10.59 9.66
C TRP A 24 -8.24 -11.21 10.86
N HIS A 25 -6.98 -10.88 11.10
CA HIS A 25 -6.24 -11.38 12.27
C HIS A 25 -6.86 -10.90 13.59
N LEU A 26 -7.26 -9.63 13.69
CA LEU A 26 -7.91 -9.08 14.89
C LEU A 26 -9.22 -9.84 15.19
N GLN A 27 -10.02 -10.11 14.16
CA GLN A 27 -11.26 -10.86 14.29
C GLN A 27 -11.02 -12.30 14.76
N GLN A 28 -10.00 -12.99 14.21
CA GLN A 28 -9.64 -14.35 14.64
C GLN A 28 -9.24 -14.43 16.12
N HIS A 29 -8.79 -13.31 16.69
CA HIS A 29 -8.41 -13.21 18.11
C HIS A 29 -9.50 -12.60 18.99
N GLY A 30 -10.69 -12.34 18.46
CA GLY A 30 -11.84 -11.81 19.20
C GLY A 30 -11.66 -10.39 19.71
N LEU A 31 -10.76 -9.61 19.12
CA LEU A 31 -10.55 -8.21 19.50
C LEU A 31 -11.65 -7.31 18.93
N ASP A 32 -12.03 -6.31 19.70
CA ASP A 32 -12.96 -5.26 19.29
C ASP A 32 -12.20 -4.16 18.54
N PHE A 33 -12.47 -4.00 17.25
CA PHE A 33 -11.73 -3.06 16.41
C PHE A 33 -12.61 -2.34 15.40
N LEU A 34 -12.05 -1.28 14.80
CA LEU A 34 -12.66 -0.54 13.70
C LEU A 34 -11.58 -0.14 12.70
N ILE A 35 -11.88 -0.32 11.42
CA ILE A 35 -11.03 0.12 10.30
C ILE A 35 -11.58 1.45 9.81
N LEU A 36 -10.77 2.51 9.85
CA LEU A 36 -11.10 3.84 9.34
C LEU A 36 -10.38 4.08 8.02
N ASP A 37 -11.09 4.57 7.00
CA ASP A 37 -10.49 4.92 5.71
C ASP A 37 -11.07 6.21 5.16
N GLU A 38 -10.26 6.99 4.44
CA GLU A 38 -10.72 8.18 3.72
C GLU A 38 -11.58 7.85 2.50
N GLN A 39 -11.47 6.64 1.96
CA GLN A 39 -12.30 6.16 0.86
C GLN A 39 -13.65 5.69 1.38
N THR A 40 -14.69 5.84 0.57
CA THR A 40 -16.07 5.41 0.91
C THR A 40 -16.17 3.89 1.10
N ARG A 41 -15.32 3.10 0.42
CA ARG A 41 -15.38 1.62 0.40
C ARG A 41 -14.01 1.00 0.66
N PRO A 42 -13.95 -0.26 1.14
CA PRO A 42 -12.71 -1.01 1.29
C PRO A 42 -11.91 -1.08 -0.01
N GLY A 43 -10.59 -1.18 0.10
CA GLY A 43 -9.68 -1.23 -1.03
C GLY A 43 -8.64 -0.11 -1.03
N GLY A 44 -8.83 0.93 -0.21
CA GLY A 44 -7.87 2.02 -0.05
C GLY A 44 -7.48 2.63 -1.41
N ASN A 45 -6.21 2.93 -1.57
CA ASN A 45 -5.68 3.67 -2.73
C ASN A 45 -5.68 2.89 -4.07
N TRP A 46 -6.04 1.60 -4.08
CA TRP A 46 -6.10 0.81 -5.31
C TRP A 46 -7.04 1.40 -6.37
N ARG A 47 -8.12 2.06 -5.95
CA ARG A 47 -9.07 2.73 -6.85
C ARG A 47 -8.47 3.91 -7.61
N ASN A 48 -7.42 4.51 -7.04
CA ASN A 48 -6.82 5.74 -7.54
C ASN A 48 -5.65 5.51 -8.50
N TYR A 49 -5.29 4.25 -8.79
CA TYR A 49 -4.28 3.95 -9.79
C TYR A 49 -4.84 3.94 -11.22
N TYR A 50 -3.94 3.98 -12.21
CA TYR A 50 -4.30 3.95 -13.64
C TYR A 50 -4.98 2.63 -14.03
N ASP A 51 -5.84 2.71 -15.06
CA ASP A 51 -6.79 1.63 -15.36
C ASP A 51 -6.10 0.35 -15.83
N SER A 52 -5.02 0.47 -16.59
CA SER A 52 -4.23 -0.64 -17.12
C SER A 52 -3.22 -1.22 -16.12
N LEU A 53 -3.18 -0.74 -14.87
CA LEU A 53 -2.26 -1.27 -13.88
C LEU A 53 -2.46 -2.77 -13.71
N GLN A 54 -1.39 -3.52 -13.94
CA GLN A 54 -1.33 -4.97 -13.79
C GLN A 54 -0.34 -5.31 -12.68
N LEU A 55 -0.73 -6.24 -11.81
CA LEU A 55 0.17 -6.77 -10.80
C LEU A 55 1.36 -7.46 -11.48
N PHE A 56 2.49 -7.43 -10.81
CA PHE A 56 3.68 -8.18 -11.20
C PHE A 56 3.78 -9.53 -10.47
N SER A 57 2.80 -9.86 -9.60
CA SER A 57 2.65 -11.16 -8.95
C SER A 57 1.41 -11.87 -9.48
N PRO A 58 1.50 -13.18 -9.75
CA PRO A 58 0.33 -14.00 -10.10
C PRO A 58 -0.72 -14.01 -9.00
N ALA A 59 -1.98 -14.32 -9.37
CA ALA A 59 -3.11 -14.38 -8.46
C ALA A 59 -2.86 -15.31 -7.25
N GLU A 60 -2.23 -16.46 -7.47
CA GLU A 60 -1.87 -17.42 -6.40
C GLU A 60 -0.91 -16.86 -5.34
N TYR A 61 -0.16 -15.80 -5.68
CA TYR A 61 0.73 -15.07 -4.74
C TYR A 61 0.17 -13.71 -4.33
N SER A 62 -1.09 -13.41 -4.63
CA SER A 62 -1.69 -12.10 -4.38
C SER A 62 -2.89 -12.16 -3.43
N ALA A 63 -3.03 -13.27 -2.69
CA ALA A 63 -4.11 -13.50 -1.76
C ALA A 63 -3.83 -12.93 -0.36
N LEU A 64 -4.88 -12.48 0.32
CA LEU A 64 -4.89 -12.16 1.74
C LEU A 64 -5.22 -13.42 2.58
N PRO A 65 -4.96 -13.42 3.90
CA PRO A 65 -5.28 -14.54 4.77
C PRO A 65 -6.77 -14.93 4.73
N GLY A 66 -7.04 -16.22 4.65
CA GLY A 66 -8.39 -16.78 4.73
C GLY A 66 -9.18 -16.78 3.42
N MET A 67 -8.75 -16.08 2.35
CA MET A 67 -9.47 -16.03 1.08
C MET A 67 -8.50 -16.04 -0.11
N VAL A 68 -8.65 -17.00 -1.02
CA VAL A 68 -7.84 -17.06 -2.24
C VAL A 68 -8.21 -15.94 -3.21
N PHE A 69 -7.25 -15.52 -4.02
CA PHE A 69 -7.54 -14.58 -5.09
C PHE A 69 -8.31 -15.29 -6.21
N PRO A 70 -9.42 -14.72 -6.73
CA PRO A 70 -10.26 -15.39 -7.72
C PRO A 70 -9.60 -15.47 -9.10
N GLY A 71 -10.11 -16.37 -9.95
CA GLY A 71 -9.70 -16.56 -11.34
C GLY A 71 -8.54 -17.54 -11.52
N ASP A 72 -7.84 -17.44 -12.69
CA ASP A 72 -6.69 -18.31 -12.98
C ASP A 72 -5.53 -17.99 -12.04
N PRO A 73 -5.04 -18.97 -11.24
CA PRO A 73 -3.93 -18.77 -10.31
C PRO A 73 -2.66 -18.21 -10.95
N LYS A 74 -2.43 -18.47 -12.24
CA LYS A 74 -1.25 -18.04 -13.00
C LYS A 74 -1.42 -16.70 -13.71
N SER A 75 -2.63 -16.15 -13.72
CA SER A 75 -2.89 -14.81 -14.28
C SER A 75 -2.30 -13.72 -13.41
N TYR A 76 -2.01 -12.58 -14.02
CA TYR A 76 -1.59 -11.35 -13.31
C TYR A 76 -2.80 -10.43 -13.19
N PRO A 77 -3.37 -10.27 -11.99
CA PRO A 77 -4.57 -9.46 -11.80
C PRO A 77 -4.40 -8.01 -12.25
N LEU A 78 -5.44 -7.44 -12.79
CA LEU A 78 -5.53 -6.02 -13.09
C LEU A 78 -5.99 -5.24 -11.85
N ARG A 79 -5.86 -3.92 -11.89
CA ARG A 79 -6.28 -3.04 -10.81
C ARG A 79 -7.72 -3.29 -10.35
N HIS A 80 -8.65 -3.43 -11.29
CA HIS A 80 -10.06 -3.63 -10.97
C HIS A 80 -10.30 -4.97 -10.26
N ASP A 81 -9.57 -6.03 -10.63
CA ASP A 81 -9.65 -7.33 -9.96
C ASP A 81 -9.21 -7.23 -8.50
N VAL A 82 -8.14 -6.44 -8.24
CA VAL A 82 -7.67 -6.18 -6.88
C VAL A 82 -8.70 -5.42 -6.07
N VAL A 83 -9.32 -4.39 -6.65
CA VAL A 83 -10.36 -3.61 -5.96
C VAL A 83 -11.56 -4.50 -5.60
N GLN A 84 -12.06 -5.29 -6.56
CA GLN A 84 -13.16 -6.22 -6.33
C GLN A 84 -12.84 -7.27 -5.28
N TYR A 85 -11.62 -7.83 -5.34
CA TYR A 85 -11.14 -8.78 -4.35
C TYR A 85 -11.12 -8.19 -2.93
N LEU A 86 -10.62 -6.98 -2.75
CA LEU A 86 -10.55 -6.32 -1.44
C LEU A 86 -11.94 -5.96 -0.89
N GLU A 87 -12.86 -5.53 -1.75
CA GLU A 87 -14.27 -5.32 -1.36
C GLU A 87 -14.94 -6.61 -0.93
N ALA A 88 -14.78 -7.67 -1.74
CA ALA A 88 -15.34 -8.99 -1.44
C ALA A 88 -14.73 -9.56 -0.14
N TYR A 89 -13.43 -9.36 0.08
CA TYR A 89 -12.74 -9.77 1.29
C TYR A 89 -13.33 -9.12 2.55
N ALA A 90 -13.53 -7.82 2.52
CA ALA A 90 -14.12 -7.10 3.65
C ALA A 90 -15.57 -7.56 3.93
N ALA A 91 -16.34 -7.84 2.87
CA ALA A 91 -17.71 -8.32 2.98
C ALA A 91 -17.77 -9.76 3.50
N GLU A 92 -16.94 -10.67 2.97
CA GLU A 92 -16.88 -12.09 3.37
C GLU A 92 -16.62 -12.25 4.87
N PHE A 93 -15.67 -11.49 5.39
CA PHE A 93 -15.33 -11.53 6.81
C PHE A 93 -16.09 -10.52 7.65
N GLN A 94 -17.04 -9.76 7.06
CA GLN A 94 -17.84 -8.75 7.76
C GLN A 94 -16.96 -7.82 8.62
N LEU A 95 -15.83 -7.38 8.07
CA LEU A 95 -14.88 -6.55 8.81
C LEU A 95 -15.52 -5.19 9.15
N PRO A 96 -15.43 -4.72 10.40
CA PRO A 96 -15.97 -3.42 10.81
C PRO A 96 -15.18 -2.30 10.12
N PHE A 97 -15.82 -1.64 9.16
CA PHE A 97 -15.22 -0.61 8.31
C PHE A 97 -16.06 0.66 8.33
N GLU A 98 -15.42 1.81 8.53
CA GLU A 98 -16.03 3.13 8.44
C GLU A 98 -15.29 3.96 7.39
N GLY A 99 -15.93 4.14 6.23
CA GLY A 99 -15.44 4.95 5.11
C GLY A 99 -15.72 6.43 5.31
N ASP A 100 -15.26 7.27 4.36
CA ASP A 100 -15.35 8.74 4.41
C ASP A 100 -14.81 9.33 5.73
N THR A 101 -13.88 8.60 6.35
CA THR A 101 -13.35 8.90 7.67
C THR A 101 -11.84 9.10 7.62
N ARG A 102 -11.43 10.24 7.04
CA ARG A 102 -10.03 10.64 6.95
C ARG A 102 -9.50 11.04 8.34
N VAL A 103 -8.62 10.25 8.90
CA VAL A 103 -7.94 10.56 10.16
C VAL A 103 -6.99 11.74 9.94
N VAL A 104 -7.08 12.74 10.80
CA VAL A 104 -6.28 13.99 10.76
C VAL A 104 -5.38 14.16 11.97
N GLU A 105 -5.67 13.49 13.07
CA GLU A 105 -4.87 13.56 14.28
C GLU A 105 -4.99 12.28 15.11
N VAL A 106 -3.88 11.87 15.71
CA VAL A 106 -3.82 10.82 16.74
C VAL A 106 -3.04 11.36 17.92
N VAL A 107 -3.66 11.33 19.09
CA VAL A 107 -3.05 11.75 20.35
C VAL A 107 -3.01 10.55 21.28
N GLN A 108 -1.93 10.37 22.02
CA GLN A 108 -1.84 9.38 23.09
C GLN A 108 -2.05 10.05 24.43
N ASN A 109 -3.06 9.60 25.14
CA ASN A 109 -3.30 9.90 26.56
C ASN A 109 -2.80 8.72 27.40
N ASP A 110 -2.67 8.85 28.70
CA ASP A 110 -1.99 7.88 29.61
C ASP A 110 -2.18 6.39 29.27
N LYS A 111 -3.36 5.96 28.82
CA LYS A 111 -3.67 4.54 28.58
C LYS A 111 -4.39 4.26 27.26
N ALA A 112 -4.68 5.28 26.46
CA ALA A 112 -5.46 5.15 25.25
C ALA A 112 -5.04 6.15 24.19
N PHE A 113 -5.43 5.88 22.96
CA PHE A 113 -5.30 6.81 21.85
C PHE A 113 -6.65 7.44 21.56
N GLU A 114 -6.64 8.74 21.33
CA GLU A 114 -7.73 9.48 20.73
C GLU A 114 -7.42 9.71 19.26
N VAL A 115 -8.33 9.27 18.38
CA VAL A 115 -8.19 9.36 16.92
C VAL A 115 -9.28 10.30 16.42
N ARG A 116 -8.87 11.41 15.79
CA ARG A 116 -9.78 12.44 15.27
C ARG A 116 -9.82 12.37 13.75
N ALA A 117 -11.03 12.42 13.21
CA ALA A 117 -11.29 12.44 11.79
C ALA A 117 -11.69 13.84 11.29
N ALA A 118 -11.44 14.12 10.02
CA ALA A 118 -11.77 15.39 9.36
C ALA A 118 -13.27 15.74 9.38
N ASN A 119 -14.13 14.72 9.46
CA ASN A 119 -15.59 14.87 9.58
C ASN A 119 -16.06 15.22 10.99
N GLY A 120 -15.14 15.45 11.94
CA GLY A 120 -15.43 15.78 13.34
C GLY A 120 -15.67 14.57 14.25
N SER A 121 -15.66 13.35 13.71
CA SER A 121 -15.76 12.14 14.54
C SER A 121 -14.49 11.93 15.36
N THR A 122 -14.67 11.42 16.58
CA THR A 122 -13.59 11.08 17.49
C THR A 122 -13.78 9.66 17.99
N PHE A 123 -12.69 8.89 18.00
CA PHE A 123 -12.67 7.50 18.42
C PHE A 123 -11.59 7.30 19.49
N THR A 124 -11.82 6.35 20.40
CA THR A 124 -10.86 6.00 21.43
C THR A 124 -10.51 4.53 21.36
N ALA A 125 -9.21 4.19 21.45
CA ALA A 125 -8.75 2.81 21.44
C ALA A 125 -7.52 2.62 22.33
N ARG A 126 -7.32 1.36 22.78
CA ARG A 126 -6.13 0.95 23.57
C ARG A 126 -4.88 0.86 22.69
N ALA A 127 -5.05 0.57 21.39
CA ALA A 127 -3.97 0.55 20.42
C ALA A 127 -4.41 1.15 19.08
N VAL A 128 -3.42 1.65 18.34
CA VAL A 128 -3.61 2.13 16.97
C VAL A 128 -2.65 1.39 16.05
N VAL A 129 -3.16 0.91 14.91
CA VAL A 129 -2.34 0.34 13.84
C VAL A 129 -2.48 1.18 12.58
N VAL A 130 -1.37 1.76 12.16
CA VAL A 130 -1.27 2.56 10.93
C VAL A 130 -1.09 1.62 9.75
N ALA A 131 -2.12 1.54 8.91
CA ALA A 131 -2.20 0.73 7.70
C ALA A 131 -2.44 1.61 6.45
N SER A 132 -2.17 2.93 6.55
CA SER A 132 -2.40 3.92 5.49
C SER A 132 -1.48 3.74 4.27
N GLY A 133 -0.52 2.82 4.35
CA GLY A 133 0.40 2.48 3.28
C GLY A 133 1.45 3.56 3.01
N ALA A 134 2.30 3.28 2.03
CA ALA A 134 3.38 4.18 1.62
C ALA A 134 3.07 4.94 0.32
N PHE A 135 1.91 4.70 -0.29
CA PHE A 135 1.55 5.22 -1.61
C PHE A 135 0.45 6.30 -1.51
N SER A 136 0.42 7.05 -0.42
CA SER A 136 -0.59 8.07 -0.14
C SER A 136 -0.19 9.47 -0.57
N ARG A 137 1.12 9.82 -0.48
CA ARG A 137 1.63 11.15 -0.86
C ARG A 137 2.51 11.05 -2.11
N PRO A 138 2.05 11.52 -3.27
CA PRO A 138 2.85 11.59 -4.49
C PRO A 138 4.15 12.38 -4.27
N TYR A 139 5.26 11.87 -4.81
CA TYR A 139 6.55 12.54 -4.73
C TYR A 139 6.98 13.03 -6.11
N THR A 140 7.08 14.33 -6.27
CA THR A 140 7.69 14.98 -7.44
C THR A 140 9.04 15.56 -7.01
N PRO A 141 10.15 15.20 -7.67
CA PRO A 141 11.45 15.76 -7.34
C PRO A 141 11.48 17.27 -7.64
N ASP A 142 12.28 18.00 -6.90
CA ASP A 142 12.60 19.38 -7.22
C ASP A 142 13.52 19.41 -8.44
N ILE A 143 13.09 20.13 -9.50
CA ILE A 143 13.79 20.23 -10.77
C ILE A 143 13.80 21.70 -11.20
N PRO A 144 14.97 22.28 -11.52
CA PRO A 144 15.05 23.66 -11.93
C PRO A 144 14.08 23.99 -13.09
N GLY A 145 13.30 25.03 -12.92
CA GLY A 145 12.34 25.50 -13.93
C GLY A 145 11.01 24.75 -13.99
N LEU A 146 10.77 23.72 -13.19
CA LEU A 146 9.54 22.90 -13.23
C LEU A 146 8.27 23.77 -13.11
N GLU A 147 8.29 24.79 -12.27
CA GLU A 147 7.14 25.67 -12.04
C GLU A 147 6.79 26.56 -13.27
N SER A 148 7.75 26.80 -14.15
CA SER A 148 7.53 27.57 -15.38
C SER A 148 6.91 26.75 -16.53
N PHE A 149 6.80 25.43 -16.39
CA PHE A 149 6.30 24.57 -17.45
C PHE A 149 4.82 24.84 -17.76
N SER A 150 4.53 25.18 -19.02
CA SER A 150 3.20 25.55 -19.48
C SER A 150 2.34 24.34 -19.86
N GLY A 151 2.96 23.17 -20.09
CA GLY A 151 2.27 21.94 -20.46
C GLY A 151 1.63 21.22 -19.25
N THR A 152 1.12 20.03 -19.52
CA THR A 152 0.49 19.19 -18.49
C THR A 152 1.53 18.60 -17.53
N ARG A 153 1.37 18.82 -16.22
CA ARG A 153 2.17 18.19 -15.17
C ARG A 153 1.32 17.21 -14.38
N LEU A 154 1.70 15.94 -14.38
CA LEU A 154 1.01 14.89 -13.62
C LEU A 154 1.99 14.06 -12.82
N HIS A 155 1.57 13.63 -11.64
CA HIS A 155 2.15 12.45 -11.02
C HIS A 155 1.42 11.19 -11.54
N SER A 156 2.06 10.01 -11.51
CA SER A 156 1.45 8.75 -11.93
C SER A 156 0.14 8.41 -11.21
N SER A 157 -0.12 8.99 -10.04
CA SER A 157 -1.40 8.92 -9.34
C SER A 157 -2.54 9.66 -10.04
N GLY A 158 -2.23 10.67 -10.84
CA GLY A 158 -3.21 11.41 -11.65
C GLY A 158 -3.40 10.84 -13.06
N TYR A 159 -2.51 9.96 -13.51
CA TYR A 159 -2.64 9.29 -14.80
C TYR A 159 -3.75 8.23 -14.75
N ARG A 160 -4.57 8.12 -15.77
CA ARG A 160 -5.66 7.14 -15.88
C ARG A 160 -5.56 6.28 -17.11
N THR A 161 -5.58 6.90 -18.30
CA THR A 161 -5.58 6.24 -19.59
C THR A 161 -4.70 7.00 -20.59
N PRO A 162 -4.24 6.37 -21.68
CA PRO A 162 -3.34 7.01 -22.64
C PRO A 162 -4.05 7.97 -23.60
N GLU A 163 -5.37 7.87 -23.80
CA GLU A 163 -6.13 8.61 -24.82
C GLU A 163 -6.02 10.13 -24.63
N ALA A 164 -5.95 10.58 -23.38
CA ALA A 164 -5.80 12.01 -23.06
C ALA A 164 -4.49 12.64 -23.60
N PHE A 165 -3.54 11.81 -24.01
CA PHE A 165 -2.22 12.23 -24.49
C PHE A 165 -1.99 11.92 -25.97
N ALA A 166 -3.05 11.55 -26.71
CA ALA A 166 -2.94 11.19 -28.12
C ALA A 166 -2.28 12.31 -28.92
N GLY A 167 -1.26 11.96 -29.73
CA GLY A 167 -0.50 12.89 -30.57
C GLY A 167 0.48 13.79 -29.82
N GLN A 168 0.52 13.78 -28.48
CA GLN A 168 1.37 14.63 -27.67
C GLN A 168 2.81 14.09 -27.56
N ARG A 169 3.74 14.99 -27.23
CA ARG A 169 5.13 14.69 -26.85
C ARG A 169 5.18 14.57 -25.31
N VAL A 170 5.32 13.35 -24.83
CA VAL A 170 5.25 13.05 -23.40
C VAL A 170 6.59 12.60 -22.85
N VAL A 171 7.02 13.17 -21.74
CA VAL A 171 8.16 12.64 -20.98
C VAL A 171 7.64 11.98 -19.71
N VAL A 172 7.90 10.68 -19.56
CA VAL A 172 7.64 9.93 -18.32
C VAL A 172 8.93 9.87 -17.52
N VAL A 173 8.87 10.32 -16.26
CA VAL A 173 10.02 10.38 -15.36
C VAL A 173 9.97 9.24 -14.36
N GLY A 174 10.98 8.36 -14.37
CA GLY A 174 11.07 7.23 -13.42
C GLY A 174 11.65 5.98 -14.07
N ALA A 175 12.08 5.01 -13.24
CA ALA A 175 12.72 3.78 -13.69
C ALA A 175 12.09 2.49 -13.12
N ALA A 176 10.99 2.60 -12.36
CA ALA A 176 10.28 1.48 -11.75
C ALA A 176 9.08 1.03 -12.58
N ASN A 177 8.34 0.03 -12.07
CA ASN A 177 7.22 -0.59 -12.79
C ASN A 177 6.22 0.42 -13.36
N SER A 178 5.74 1.39 -12.56
CA SER A 178 4.76 2.37 -13.04
C SER A 178 5.30 3.21 -14.19
N ALA A 179 6.55 3.67 -14.11
CA ALA A 179 7.16 4.47 -15.18
C ALA A 179 7.19 3.69 -16.51
N VAL A 180 7.61 2.44 -16.44
CA VAL A 180 7.76 1.58 -17.63
C VAL A 180 6.40 1.18 -18.19
N GLN A 181 5.43 0.83 -17.32
CA GLN A 181 4.07 0.47 -17.77
C GLN A 181 3.37 1.65 -18.45
N ILE A 182 3.37 2.83 -17.82
CA ILE A 182 2.76 4.03 -18.34
C ILE A 182 3.44 4.46 -19.66
N ALA A 183 4.77 4.47 -19.72
CA ALA A 183 5.48 4.84 -20.92
C ALA A 183 5.23 3.86 -22.08
N TYR A 184 5.17 2.56 -21.79
CA TYR A 184 4.86 1.51 -22.77
C TYR A 184 3.45 1.65 -23.34
N GLU A 185 2.47 1.94 -22.51
CA GLU A 185 1.09 2.16 -22.90
C GLU A 185 0.94 3.43 -23.77
N LEU A 186 1.49 4.55 -23.29
CA LEU A 186 1.48 5.84 -24.00
C LEU A 186 2.16 5.78 -25.36
N ALA A 187 3.18 4.95 -25.53
CA ALA A 187 3.89 4.79 -26.80
C ALA A 187 3.02 4.23 -27.94
N SER A 188 1.76 3.83 -27.66
CA SER A 188 0.78 3.45 -28.69
C SER A 188 0.04 4.64 -29.30
N VAL A 189 -0.05 5.78 -28.59
CA VAL A 189 -0.86 6.95 -29.00
C VAL A 189 -0.05 8.26 -28.99
N ALA A 190 1.13 8.31 -28.38
CA ALA A 190 1.93 9.51 -28.17
C ALA A 190 3.41 9.30 -28.52
N GLN A 191 4.17 10.39 -28.67
CA GLN A 191 5.62 10.36 -28.75
C GLN A 191 6.21 10.37 -27.34
N VAL A 192 6.78 9.24 -26.91
CA VAL A 192 7.16 9.06 -25.51
C VAL A 192 8.66 8.95 -25.32
N LEU A 193 9.20 9.75 -24.40
CA LEU A 193 10.56 9.60 -23.87
C LEU A 193 10.48 9.17 -22.39
N LEU A 194 11.23 8.12 -22.03
CA LEU A 194 11.36 7.67 -20.65
C LEU A 194 12.65 8.24 -20.06
N ALA A 195 12.51 9.26 -19.20
CA ALA A 195 13.62 9.93 -18.53
C ALA A 195 13.98 9.21 -17.22
N THR A 196 15.23 8.76 -17.08
CA THR A 196 15.66 7.98 -15.92
C THR A 196 17.01 8.45 -15.40
N ARG A 197 17.21 8.50 -14.07
CA ARG A 197 18.53 8.80 -13.47
C ARG A 197 19.54 7.68 -13.74
N GLU A 198 19.08 6.43 -13.65
CA GLU A 198 19.89 5.24 -13.84
C GLU A 198 19.33 4.36 -14.94
N LYS A 199 20.10 3.35 -15.38
CA LYS A 199 19.59 2.32 -16.29
C LYS A 199 18.46 1.53 -15.60
N ILE A 200 17.41 1.23 -16.37
CA ILE A 200 16.31 0.40 -15.89
C ILE A 200 16.82 -1.01 -15.65
N ARG A 201 16.59 -1.55 -14.47
CA ARG A 201 16.93 -2.93 -14.14
C ARG A 201 15.73 -3.80 -14.46
N PHE A 202 15.85 -4.61 -15.49
CA PHE A 202 14.85 -5.62 -15.81
C PHE A 202 15.21 -6.95 -15.20
N PHE A 203 14.22 -7.62 -14.65
CA PHE A 203 14.35 -8.99 -14.18
C PHE A 203 13.29 -9.86 -14.87
N PRO A 204 13.63 -11.08 -15.33
CA PRO A 204 12.67 -11.92 -16.01
C PRO A 204 11.54 -12.31 -15.08
N GLN A 205 10.30 -12.14 -15.56
CA GLN A 205 9.09 -12.53 -14.84
C GLN A 205 9.02 -14.05 -14.61
N ARG A 206 9.60 -14.83 -15.55
CA ARG A 206 9.67 -16.28 -15.47
C ARG A 206 11.12 -16.77 -15.66
N ILE A 207 11.52 -17.72 -14.82
CA ILE A 207 12.84 -18.34 -14.84
C ILE A 207 12.61 -19.85 -14.88
N LEU A 208 13.16 -20.55 -15.88
CA LEU A 208 12.97 -21.99 -16.09
C LEU A 208 11.49 -22.41 -16.07
N GLY A 209 10.62 -21.61 -16.70
CA GLY A 209 9.18 -21.88 -16.78
C GLY A 209 8.35 -21.53 -15.54
N LEU A 210 9.00 -21.25 -14.41
CA LEU A 210 8.34 -20.84 -13.16
C LEU A 210 8.36 -19.33 -12.99
N ASP A 211 7.31 -18.79 -12.39
CA ASP A 211 7.25 -17.36 -12.02
C ASP A 211 8.32 -17.01 -10.97
N PHE A 212 8.83 -15.77 -11.03
CA PHE A 212 9.80 -15.27 -10.07
C PHE A 212 9.35 -15.43 -8.62
N HIS A 213 8.06 -15.26 -8.34
CA HIS A 213 7.50 -15.39 -6.99
C HIS A 213 7.51 -16.85 -6.48
N ALA A 214 7.42 -17.85 -7.38
CA ALA A 214 7.62 -19.25 -7.01
C ALA A 214 9.04 -19.47 -6.47
N TRP A 215 10.03 -18.90 -7.15
CA TRP A 215 11.43 -18.96 -6.70
C TRP A 215 11.65 -18.25 -5.37
N LEU A 216 11.06 -17.06 -5.17
CA LEU A 216 11.13 -16.34 -3.89
C LEU A 216 10.56 -17.17 -2.75
N LYS A 217 9.39 -17.81 -2.96
CA LYS A 217 8.76 -18.67 -1.97
C LYS A 217 9.60 -19.90 -1.65
N PHE A 218 10.14 -20.58 -2.69
CA PHE A 218 10.95 -21.78 -2.54
C PHE A 218 12.27 -21.51 -1.83
N THR A 219 12.99 -20.47 -2.25
CA THR A 219 14.33 -20.14 -1.73
C THR A 219 14.30 -19.32 -0.45
N ARG A 220 13.15 -18.74 -0.07
CA ARG A 220 13.01 -17.76 1.02
C ARG A 220 13.94 -16.54 0.90
N LEU A 221 14.46 -16.25 -0.28
CA LEU A 221 15.34 -15.11 -0.54
C LEU A 221 14.71 -13.75 -0.18
N GLU A 222 13.38 -13.67 -0.22
CA GLU A 222 12.65 -12.46 0.18
C GLU A 222 12.89 -12.03 1.64
N HIS A 223 13.32 -12.96 2.50
CA HIS A 223 13.65 -12.68 3.91
C HIS A 223 15.09 -12.23 4.12
N THR A 224 15.91 -12.22 3.06
CA THR A 224 17.30 -11.79 3.15
C THR A 224 17.45 -10.30 2.95
N ARG A 225 18.41 -9.67 3.65
CA ARG A 225 18.75 -8.25 3.47
C ARG A 225 19.22 -7.93 2.05
N TRP A 226 19.77 -8.92 1.35
CA TRP A 226 20.29 -8.75 -0.01
C TRP A 226 19.23 -8.25 -1.02
N LEU A 227 17.99 -8.73 -0.90
CA LEU A 227 16.88 -8.24 -1.74
C LEU A 227 16.27 -6.93 -1.21
N SER A 228 16.38 -6.64 0.09
CA SER A 228 15.76 -5.47 0.69
C SER A 228 16.49 -4.16 0.40
N ASP A 229 17.80 -4.20 0.14
CA ASP A 229 18.63 -2.99 0.01
C ASP A 229 18.76 -2.50 -1.44
N GLN A 230 18.25 -3.25 -2.40
CA GLN A 230 18.30 -2.92 -3.83
C GLN A 230 16.99 -2.23 -4.28
N SER A 231 17.09 -1.33 -5.26
CA SER A 231 15.90 -0.83 -5.96
C SER A 231 15.16 -2.00 -6.61
N THR A 232 13.82 -2.04 -6.44
CA THR A 232 12.99 -3.10 -7.01
C THR A 232 13.13 -3.11 -8.54
N PRO A 233 13.59 -4.22 -9.15
CA PRO A 233 13.71 -4.31 -10.59
C PRO A 233 12.31 -4.33 -11.23
N VAL A 234 12.23 -3.93 -12.48
CA VAL A 234 11.02 -4.10 -13.30
C VAL A 234 10.92 -5.57 -13.70
N LEU A 235 9.88 -6.25 -13.24
CA LEU A 235 9.59 -7.60 -13.68
C LEU A 235 9.02 -7.55 -15.11
N ASP A 236 9.67 -8.24 -16.04
CA ASP A 236 9.37 -8.14 -17.46
C ASP A 236 9.17 -9.53 -18.08
N THR A 237 8.06 -9.70 -18.78
CA THR A 237 7.82 -10.87 -19.65
C THR A 237 8.57 -10.79 -20.98
N GLY A 238 9.41 -9.76 -21.17
CA GLY A 238 10.15 -9.45 -22.38
C GLY A 238 9.55 -8.30 -23.19
N LYS A 239 8.31 -7.91 -22.93
CA LYS A 239 7.60 -6.87 -23.72
C LYS A 239 8.22 -5.49 -23.59
N TYR A 240 8.65 -5.10 -22.39
CA TYR A 240 9.21 -3.76 -22.15
C TYR A 240 10.63 -3.63 -22.70
N ARG A 241 11.47 -4.65 -22.46
CA ARG A 241 12.80 -4.70 -23.03
C ARG A 241 12.75 -4.68 -24.57
N LYS A 242 11.88 -5.51 -25.17
CA LYS A 242 11.67 -5.51 -26.61
C LYS A 242 11.23 -4.13 -27.15
N ALA A 243 10.36 -3.41 -26.43
CA ALA A 243 9.94 -2.07 -26.83
C ALA A 243 11.11 -1.06 -26.82
N LEU A 244 12.03 -1.17 -25.87
CA LEU A 244 13.26 -0.35 -25.86
C LEU A 244 14.23 -0.75 -26.97
N ASP A 245 14.46 -2.05 -27.17
CA ASP A 245 15.38 -2.57 -28.18
C ASP A 245 14.94 -2.26 -29.61
N THR A 246 13.62 -2.25 -29.86
CA THR A 246 13.02 -1.90 -31.17
C THR A 246 12.83 -0.40 -31.40
N GLY A 247 13.16 0.45 -30.41
CA GLY A 247 12.95 1.89 -30.48
C GLY A 247 11.49 2.37 -30.36
N ARG A 248 10.54 1.45 -30.12
CA ARG A 248 9.14 1.81 -29.83
C ARG A 248 9.02 2.67 -28.58
N LEU A 249 9.86 2.42 -27.58
CA LEU A 249 10.03 3.23 -26.39
C LEU A 249 11.49 3.69 -26.33
N GLN A 250 11.70 4.99 -26.19
CA GLN A 250 13.03 5.56 -26.11
C GLN A 250 13.35 5.97 -24.68
N ARG A 251 14.50 5.53 -24.17
CA ARG A 251 15.03 5.96 -22.87
C ARG A 251 16.09 7.03 -23.06
N LYS A 252 15.99 8.12 -22.28
CA LYS A 252 17.06 9.13 -22.12
C LYS A 252 17.53 9.23 -20.66
N ALA A 253 18.72 9.75 -20.47
CA ALA A 253 19.15 10.17 -19.13
C ALA A 253 18.20 11.26 -18.62
N MET A 254 18.12 11.44 -17.29
CA MET A 254 17.28 12.48 -16.69
C MET A 254 17.68 13.86 -17.19
N PHE A 255 16.72 14.68 -17.61
CA PHE A 255 16.93 16.08 -17.98
C PHE A 255 17.39 16.92 -16.78
N GLN A 256 18.08 18.02 -17.07
CA GLN A 256 18.69 18.89 -16.03
C GLN A 256 17.77 20.05 -15.66
N GLN A 257 16.97 20.53 -16.60
CA GLN A 257 16.13 21.70 -16.44
C GLN A 257 14.83 21.54 -17.22
N VAL A 258 13.78 22.15 -16.73
CA VAL A 258 12.49 22.33 -17.42
C VAL A 258 12.41 23.76 -17.94
N LEU A 259 11.92 23.90 -19.15
CA LEU A 259 11.60 25.17 -19.81
C LEU A 259 10.08 25.31 -19.92
N PRO A 260 9.56 26.51 -20.23
CA PRO A 260 8.11 26.69 -20.43
C PRO A 260 7.46 25.70 -21.41
N GLU A 261 8.15 25.31 -22.46
CA GLU A 261 7.64 24.42 -23.52
C GLU A 261 8.45 23.13 -23.68
N GLY A 262 9.30 22.76 -22.72
CA GLY A 262 10.13 21.57 -22.90
C GLY A 262 11.13 21.30 -21.80
N VAL A 263 12.17 20.53 -22.14
CA VAL A 263 13.23 20.12 -21.23
C VAL A 263 14.61 20.25 -21.85
N VAL A 264 15.64 20.47 -21.03
CA VAL A 264 17.06 20.51 -21.41
C VAL A 264 17.72 19.21 -20.94
N TRP A 265 18.28 18.47 -21.89
CA TRP A 265 19.00 17.22 -21.60
C TRP A 265 20.45 17.48 -21.16
N PRO A 266 21.15 16.47 -20.59
CA PRO A 266 22.54 16.63 -20.14
C PRO A 266 23.54 16.98 -21.25
N ASP A 267 23.23 16.68 -22.51
CA ASP A 267 24.03 17.04 -23.69
C ASP A 267 23.76 18.48 -24.17
N GLY A 268 22.96 19.26 -23.46
CA GLY A 268 22.57 20.61 -23.83
C GLY A 268 21.44 20.71 -24.87
N THR A 269 20.99 19.60 -25.42
CA THR A 269 19.87 19.59 -26.37
C THR A 269 18.55 19.90 -25.68
N THR A 270 17.67 20.64 -26.38
CA THR A 270 16.31 20.91 -25.91
C THR A 270 15.28 20.08 -26.69
N HIS A 271 14.25 19.63 -25.99
CA HIS A 271 13.11 19.00 -26.63
C HIS A 271 11.83 19.70 -26.18
N GLN A 272 10.96 20.00 -27.11
CA GLN A 272 9.60 20.44 -26.83
C GLN A 272 8.81 19.29 -26.23
N VAL A 273 8.04 19.55 -25.18
CA VAL A 273 7.25 18.57 -24.44
C VAL A 273 5.89 19.17 -24.12
N ASP A 274 4.85 18.40 -24.32
CA ASP A 274 3.47 18.80 -24.06
C ASP A 274 3.01 18.32 -22.66
N ALA A 275 3.58 17.20 -22.19
CA ALA A 275 3.26 16.66 -20.86
C ALA A 275 4.46 16.01 -20.16
N LEU A 276 4.55 16.25 -18.84
CA LEU A 276 5.48 15.61 -17.91
C LEU A 276 4.70 14.70 -16.95
N ILE A 277 5.00 13.39 -16.94
CA ILE A 277 4.38 12.43 -16.04
C ILE A 277 5.44 11.90 -15.07
N PHE A 278 5.29 12.24 -13.81
CA PHE A 278 6.21 11.84 -12.75
C PHE A 278 5.79 10.50 -12.15
N ALA A 279 6.45 9.42 -12.54
CA ALA A 279 6.32 8.10 -11.92
C ALA A 279 7.46 7.86 -10.93
N THR A 280 7.67 8.84 -10.07
CA THR A 280 8.81 8.97 -9.15
C THR A 280 8.51 8.45 -7.75
N GLY A 281 7.39 7.74 -7.60
CA GLY A 281 6.97 7.06 -6.39
C GLY A 281 6.25 7.97 -5.41
N PHE A 282 6.13 7.48 -4.19
CA PHE A 282 5.32 8.08 -3.14
C PHE A 282 6.11 8.13 -1.83
N ARG A 283 5.58 8.88 -0.88
CA ARG A 283 6.00 8.89 0.51
C ARG A 283 4.81 8.56 1.41
N PRO A 284 5.03 7.93 2.57
CA PRO A 284 3.97 7.78 3.57
C PRO A 284 3.45 9.15 4.00
N ASN A 285 2.15 9.28 4.13
CA ASN A 285 1.55 10.44 4.80
C ASN A 285 1.28 10.06 6.26
N LEU A 286 2.03 10.67 7.18
CA LEU A 286 1.95 10.44 8.62
C LEU A 286 1.72 11.74 9.39
N GLU A 287 1.23 12.79 8.72
CA GLU A 287 0.98 14.10 9.33
C GLU A 287 0.01 14.01 10.51
N PHE A 288 -0.92 13.07 10.47
CA PHE A 288 -1.86 12.81 11.56
C PHE A 288 -1.19 12.25 12.84
N LEU A 289 0.09 11.87 12.79
CA LEU A 289 0.90 11.44 13.92
C LEU A 289 1.88 12.53 14.40
N ALA A 290 1.73 13.77 13.95
CA ALA A 290 2.72 14.84 14.20
C ALA A 290 2.97 15.12 15.70
N GLN A 291 2.01 14.80 16.57
CA GLN A 291 2.14 14.95 18.02
C GLN A 291 2.85 13.76 18.71
N LEU A 292 3.18 12.70 17.96
CA LEU A 292 3.84 11.51 18.48
C LEU A 292 5.28 11.42 17.97
N PRO A 293 6.23 10.92 18.77
CA PRO A 293 7.64 10.77 18.36
C PRO A 293 7.82 9.56 17.43
N VAL A 294 7.27 9.62 16.23
CA VAL A 294 7.24 8.51 15.25
C VAL A 294 8.18 8.69 14.08
N GLY A 295 8.78 9.86 13.90
CA GLY A 295 9.66 10.17 12.77
C GLY A 295 11.04 10.65 13.23
N ASP A 296 12.07 10.33 12.44
CA ASP A 296 13.39 10.95 12.60
C ASP A 296 13.47 12.29 11.83
N GLN A 297 14.60 12.98 11.97
CA GLN A 297 14.85 14.26 11.27
C GLN A 297 14.82 14.16 9.74
N GLN A 298 14.96 12.95 9.19
CA GLN A 298 14.87 12.66 7.76
C GLN A 298 13.46 12.22 7.33
N GLY A 299 12.47 12.23 8.24
CA GLY A 299 11.10 11.81 7.99
C GLY A 299 10.92 10.29 7.85
N ARG A 300 11.87 9.47 8.31
CA ARG A 300 11.75 8.02 8.36
C ARG A 300 10.99 7.61 9.60
N VAL A 301 10.14 6.59 9.45
CA VAL A 301 9.35 6.06 10.56
C VAL A 301 10.24 5.30 11.54
N LEU A 302 10.22 5.72 12.81
CA LEU A 302 10.92 5.05 13.92
C LEU A 302 10.12 3.83 14.36
N GLN A 303 10.41 2.70 13.72
CA GLN A 303 9.73 1.45 14.00
C GLN A 303 10.65 0.25 13.78
N ARG A 304 10.39 -0.84 14.48
CA ARG A 304 11.07 -2.11 14.30
C ARG A 304 10.07 -3.23 14.03
N ASN A 305 10.10 -3.76 12.80
CA ASN A 305 9.18 -4.83 12.36
C ASN A 305 7.69 -4.51 12.61
N GLY A 306 7.30 -3.24 12.44
CA GLY A 306 5.93 -2.76 12.62
C GLY A 306 5.57 -2.29 14.02
N VAL A 307 6.47 -2.34 14.98
CA VAL A 307 6.25 -1.79 16.33
C VAL A 307 6.91 -0.41 16.41
N ALA A 308 6.18 0.61 16.82
CA ALA A 308 6.76 1.94 17.07
C ALA A 308 7.79 1.86 18.20
N ASP A 309 8.95 2.50 18.01
CA ASP A 309 10.06 2.39 18.98
C ASP A 309 9.77 3.16 20.29
N GLN A 310 9.05 4.29 20.21
CA GLN A 310 8.87 5.23 21.32
C GLN A 310 7.40 5.40 21.77
N VAL A 311 6.44 4.78 21.07
CA VAL A 311 5.02 4.95 21.36
C VAL A 311 4.37 3.59 21.63
N PRO A 312 4.29 3.16 22.90
CA PRO A 312 3.65 1.89 23.26
C PRO A 312 2.19 1.85 22.81
N GLY A 313 1.78 0.78 22.15
CA GLY A 313 0.43 0.64 21.61
C GLY A 313 0.24 1.17 20.20
N LEU A 314 1.26 1.80 19.61
CA LEU A 314 1.25 2.21 18.20
C LEU A 314 2.02 1.19 17.35
N TYR A 315 1.41 0.81 16.23
CA TYR A 315 1.94 -0.18 15.31
C TYR A 315 1.81 0.29 13.86
N PHE A 316 2.56 -0.34 12.96
CA PHE A 316 2.52 -0.10 11.51
C PHE A 316 2.38 -1.42 10.78
N VAL A 317 1.61 -1.43 9.68
CA VAL A 317 1.53 -2.57 8.76
C VAL A 317 1.44 -2.07 7.32
N GLY A 318 2.13 -2.75 6.42
CA GLY A 318 2.12 -2.40 5.00
C GLY A 318 3.11 -1.31 4.60
N LEU A 319 4.10 -1.00 5.43
CA LEU A 319 5.23 -0.17 5.03
C LEU A 319 6.21 -0.97 4.17
N PRO A 320 6.81 -0.35 3.13
CA PRO A 320 7.84 -1.00 2.32
C PRO A 320 9.01 -1.47 3.20
N ARG A 321 9.44 -2.71 2.95
CA ARG A 321 10.59 -3.31 3.67
C ARG A 321 10.46 -3.33 5.19
N GLN A 322 9.25 -3.27 5.70
CA GLN A 322 8.97 -3.28 7.14
C GLN A 322 9.61 -4.48 7.84
N ARG A 323 9.55 -5.66 7.22
CA ARG A 323 10.15 -6.92 7.67
C ARG A 323 11.00 -7.60 6.60
N ASN A 324 10.55 -7.53 5.34
CA ASN A 324 11.20 -8.16 4.21
C ASN A 324 10.77 -7.49 2.89
N PHE A 325 11.24 -8.02 1.76
CA PHE A 325 10.92 -7.52 0.43
C PHE A 325 9.42 -7.56 0.08
N ALA A 326 8.67 -8.52 0.64
CA ALA A 326 7.25 -8.66 0.36
C ALA A 326 6.36 -7.72 1.19
N SER A 327 6.88 -7.11 2.27
CA SER A 327 6.14 -6.11 3.04
C SER A 327 5.56 -5.04 2.12
N ALA A 328 4.38 -4.53 2.39
CA ALA A 328 3.59 -3.62 1.55
C ALA A 328 3.00 -4.25 0.26
N THR A 329 3.27 -5.50 -0.08
CA THR A 329 2.60 -6.18 -1.20
C THR A 329 1.42 -7.02 -0.72
N LEU A 330 0.44 -7.33 -1.60
CA LEU A 330 -0.69 -8.20 -1.27
C LEU A 330 -0.24 -9.52 -0.63
N ARG A 331 0.82 -10.15 -1.17
CA ARG A 331 1.34 -11.43 -0.67
C ARG A 331 2.06 -11.34 0.68
N GLY A 332 2.53 -10.15 1.08
CA GLY A 332 3.34 -9.98 2.29
C GLY A 332 2.60 -9.42 3.50
N VAL A 333 1.60 -8.58 3.26
CA VAL A 333 0.89 -7.88 4.35
C VAL A 333 0.19 -8.81 5.33
N GLY A 334 -0.32 -9.95 4.87
CA GLY A 334 -0.95 -10.95 5.74
C GLY A 334 0.02 -11.54 6.76
N ALA A 335 1.24 -11.89 6.30
CA ALA A 335 2.30 -12.39 7.17
C ALA A 335 2.82 -11.31 8.14
N ASP A 336 2.88 -10.05 7.68
CA ASP A 336 3.29 -8.93 8.52
C ASP A 336 2.24 -8.61 9.60
N ALA A 337 0.96 -8.65 9.26
CA ALA A 337 -0.14 -8.50 10.20
C ALA A 337 -0.11 -9.62 11.27
N GLY A 338 0.01 -10.88 10.85
CA GLY A 338 0.12 -12.01 11.78
C GLY A 338 1.33 -11.91 12.72
N TYR A 339 2.46 -11.37 12.23
CA TYR A 339 3.65 -11.13 13.05
C TYR A 339 3.42 -10.08 14.15
N LEU A 340 2.56 -9.10 13.94
CA LEU A 340 2.21 -8.09 14.94
C LEU A 340 1.32 -8.66 16.06
N MET A 341 0.49 -9.66 15.78
CA MET A 341 -0.53 -10.15 16.72
C MET A 341 0.01 -10.50 18.12
N PRO A 342 1.10 -11.30 18.29
CA PRO A 342 1.59 -11.62 19.64
C PRO A 342 2.06 -10.40 20.44
N ARG A 343 2.44 -9.31 19.76
CA ARG A 343 2.88 -8.06 20.40
C ARG A 343 1.69 -7.22 20.82
N LEU A 344 0.70 -7.15 19.94
CA LEU A 344 -0.55 -6.44 20.18
C LEU A 344 -1.33 -7.09 21.32
N LEU A 345 -1.47 -8.41 21.36
CA LEU A 345 -2.11 -9.15 22.43
C LEU A 345 -1.42 -8.90 23.79
N ARG A 346 -0.09 -8.98 23.84
CA ARG A 346 0.66 -8.64 25.07
C ARG A 346 0.45 -7.19 25.54
N HIS A 347 0.25 -6.26 24.59
CA HIS A 347 -0.10 -4.88 24.95
C HIS A 347 -1.50 -4.82 25.55
N MET A 348 -2.49 -5.52 24.97
CA MET A 348 -3.85 -5.60 25.50
C MET A 348 -3.86 -6.17 26.92
N ASP A 349 -3.12 -7.24 27.18
CA ASP A 349 -3.02 -7.84 28.52
C ASP A 349 -2.48 -6.84 29.55
N ARG A 350 -1.47 -6.04 29.20
CA ARG A 350 -0.89 -5.04 30.10
C ARG A 350 -1.87 -3.90 30.41
N VAL A 351 -2.58 -3.41 29.41
CA VAL A 351 -3.54 -2.31 29.57
C VAL A 351 -4.80 -2.81 30.28
N GLY A 352 -5.29 -4.02 29.95
CA GLY A 352 -6.45 -4.64 30.59
C GLY A 352 -6.23 -5.03 32.05
N SER A 353 -5.00 -5.37 32.46
CA SER A 353 -4.68 -5.70 33.85
C SER A 353 -4.66 -4.49 34.78
N THR A 354 -4.64 -3.28 34.25
CA THR A 354 -4.71 -2.03 35.03
C THR A 354 -6.12 -1.50 35.22
N GLU A 355 -7.15 -2.13 34.59
CA GLU A 355 -8.56 -1.77 34.79
C GLU A 355 -9.12 -2.40 36.04
N THR A 356 -9.71 -1.59 36.93
CA THR A 356 -10.40 -2.05 38.14
C THR A 356 -11.62 -2.90 37.80
N PRO A 357 -12.00 -3.94 38.58
CA PRO A 357 -13.15 -4.82 38.30
C PRO A 357 -14.47 -4.12 37.99
N ALA A 358 -14.67 -2.90 38.50
CA ALA A 358 -15.86 -2.10 38.26
C ALA A 358 -16.00 -1.56 36.78
N GLN A 359 -14.93 -1.53 36.01
CA GLN A 359 -14.95 -1.07 34.61
C GLN A 359 -15.23 -2.23 33.63
N ARG A 360 -14.91 -3.47 34.01
CA ARG A 360 -15.18 -4.68 33.19
C ARG A 360 -16.69 -5.01 33.09
N SER A 361 -17.52 -4.60 34.05
CA SER A 361 -18.96 -4.92 34.08
C SER A 361 -19.80 -4.06 33.10
N ARG A 362 -19.22 -3.04 32.48
CA ARG A 362 -19.91 -2.17 31.51
C ARG A 362 -19.81 -2.61 30.05
N ASN A 363 -19.10 -3.70 29.78
CA ASN A 363 -18.92 -4.24 28.42
C ASN A 363 -19.32 -5.74 28.41
N PRO A 364 -20.62 -6.11 28.33
CA PRO A 364 -21.00 -7.51 28.25
C PRO A 364 -20.62 -8.05 26.86
N ALA A 365 -19.59 -8.89 26.82
CA ALA A 365 -19.27 -9.72 25.66
C ALA A 365 -20.51 -10.58 25.34
N THR A 366 -21.06 -10.45 24.15
CA THR A 366 -22.08 -11.34 23.61
C THR A 366 -21.51 -12.76 23.51
N GLY A 367 -21.88 -13.60 24.48
CA GLY A 367 -21.51 -15.00 24.52
C GLY A 367 -22.16 -15.76 23.36
N LEU A 368 -21.39 -16.10 22.38
CA LEU A 368 -21.73 -17.15 21.40
C LEU A 368 -21.47 -18.50 22.04
N GLN A 369 -22.53 -19.09 22.60
CA GLN A 369 -22.55 -20.51 23.01
C GLN A 369 -22.35 -21.39 21.77
N GLY A 370 -21.17 -22.02 21.70
CA GLY A 370 -20.90 -23.05 20.70
C GLY A 370 -21.81 -24.26 20.88
N LYS A 371 -22.75 -24.46 19.98
CA LYS A 371 -23.46 -25.74 19.83
C LYS A 371 -22.48 -26.78 19.26
N ARG A 372 -21.95 -27.63 20.12
CA ARG A 372 -21.31 -28.89 19.73
C ARG A 372 -22.40 -29.80 19.14
N ALA A 373 -22.37 -30.03 17.83
CA ALA A 373 -23.15 -31.08 17.19
C ALA A 373 -22.48 -32.43 17.48
N SER A 374 -23.09 -33.22 18.34
CA SER A 374 -22.74 -34.62 18.58
C SER A 374 -23.27 -35.47 17.46
N HIS A 375 -22.43 -35.91 16.54
CA HIS A 375 -22.75 -37.01 15.62
C HIS A 375 -22.70 -38.34 16.37
N ARG A 376 -23.88 -38.86 16.75
CA ARG A 376 -24.06 -40.24 17.10
C ARG A 376 -24.04 -41.07 15.80
N ARG A 377 -23.06 -41.96 15.69
CA ARG A 377 -23.12 -43.08 14.76
C ARG A 377 -24.12 -44.13 15.32
N GLN A 378 -25.09 -44.55 14.51
CA GLN A 378 -25.81 -45.78 14.74
C GLN A 378 -25.27 -46.86 13.78
N PRO A 379 -25.11 -48.09 14.25
CA PRO A 379 -24.72 -49.23 13.42
C PRO A 379 -25.97 -50.00 12.95
N SER A 380 -25.97 -50.32 11.69
CA SER A 380 -26.50 -51.59 11.08
C SER A 380 -26.30 -51.51 9.58
#